data_feaf5ecea55cc39caf46985d5e25f8db
#
_entry.id   feaf5ecea55cc39caf46985d5e25f8db
#
_cell.length_a   1.000
_cell.length_b   1.000
_cell.length_c   1.000
_cell.angle_alpha   90.00
_cell.angle_beta   90.00
_cell.angle_gamma   90.00
#
_symmetry.space_group_name_H-M   'P 1'
#
loop_
_entity.id
_entity.type
_entity.pdbx_description
1 polymer ?
#
loop_
_entity_poly.entity_id
_entity_poly.type
_entity_poly.pdbx_seq_one_letter_code
_entity_poly.pdbx_strand_id
1 'polypeptide(L)'
;IIAEHSGKALTVENDTRKAGVNVVQKKWVANSDTQLWKFVSTSEGYYIRSKTGTVLDIWSAVYAPYTNIWTYTANGSLAQKWHLEKEYDSIEVPEGIYTIQTALSSSKTLDIANGSKANFGNIWIYNINNTEAQEFEIEKVSDGYYKIESKLSGKVLDVANGSRTAGANVWQYSWNGSDAQLWRFVDAGDGKYYIQSKLGTVLDVTSASAAAGTNVQTYTFNQSTAQKWTLLET
;
A
#
# COMPACT_ATOMS: atom_id res chain seq x y z
N ILE A 1 -21.27 3.91 5.27
CA ILE A 1 -20.28 3.76 4.18
C ILE A 1 -20.85 4.50 2.98
N ILE A 2 -20.15 5.51 2.53
CA ILE A 2 -20.52 6.35 1.37
C ILE A 2 -19.45 6.16 0.31
N ALA A 3 -19.87 5.99 -0.95
CA ALA A 3 -18.95 5.94 -2.07
C ALA A 3 -18.62 7.40 -2.49
N GLU A 4 -17.37 7.79 -2.45
CA GLU A 4 -16.93 9.18 -2.69
C GLU A 4 -17.34 9.69 -4.07
N HIS A 5 -17.09 8.91 -5.14
CA HIS A 5 -17.39 9.30 -6.52
C HIS A 5 -18.89 9.53 -6.81
N SER A 6 -19.80 8.94 -6.04
CA SER A 6 -21.25 8.99 -6.31
C SER A 6 -22.06 9.63 -5.18
N GLY A 7 -21.48 9.84 -3.99
CA GLY A 7 -22.16 10.29 -2.78
C GLY A 7 -23.27 9.35 -2.28
N LYS A 8 -23.33 8.11 -2.81
CA LYS A 8 -24.37 7.15 -2.46
C LYS A 8 -23.91 6.23 -1.33
N ALA A 9 -24.87 5.79 -0.51
CA ALA A 9 -24.65 4.91 0.62
C ALA A 9 -24.70 3.43 0.21
N LEU A 10 -23.81 2.63 0.82
CA LEU A 10 -23.90 1.18 0.79
C LEU A 10 -25.19 0.74 1.47
N THR A 11 -26.04 0.01 0.77
CA THR A 11 -27.42 -0.26 1.18
C THR A 11 -27.77 -1.73 1.02
N VAL A 12 -28.34 -2.35 2.06
CA VAL A 12 -28.98 -3.67 1.94
C VAL A 12 -30.23 -3.53 1.08
N GLU A 13 -30.32 -4.33 0.01
CA GLU A 13 -31.43 -4.20 -0.93
C GLU A 13 -32.77 -4.64 -0.30
N ASN A 14 -33.86 -4.00 -0.71
CA ASN A 14 -35.24 -4.34 -0.36
C ASN A 14 -35.59 -4.32 1.14
N ASP A 15 -34.84 -3.60 1.97
CA ASP A 15 -35.11 -3.41 3.41
C ASP A 15 -35.47 -4.71 4.16
N THR A 16 -34.73 -5.77 3.89
CA THR A 16 -34.96 -7.09 4.50
C THR A 16 -33.89 -7.43 5.54
N ARG A 17 -34.31 -8.13 6.58
CA ARG A 17 -33.42 -8.67 7.62
C ARG A 17 -32.96 -10.12 7.33
N LYS A 18 -33.26 -10.63 6.13
CA LYS A 18 -32.91 -11.99 5.72
C LYS A 18 -31.46 -12.07 5.26
N ALA A 19 -30.87 -13.25 5.38
CA ALA A 19 -29.61 -13.58 4.76
C ALA A 19 -29.77 -13.76 3.24
N GLY A 20 -28.67 -13.57 2.49
CA GLY A 20 -28.68 -13.76 1.04
C GLY A 20 -29.24 -12.56 0.28
N VAL A 21 -29.17 -11.36 0.85
CA VAL A 21 -29.69 -10.15 0.24
C VAL A 21 -28.55 -9.35 -0.38
N ASN A 22 -28.77 -8.91 -1.61
CA ASN A 22 -27.79 -8.13 -2.36
C ASN A 22 -27.50 -6.76 -1.68
N VAL A 23 -26.32 -6.23 -1.94
CA VAL A 23 -25.90 -4.91 -1.48
C VAL A 23 -25.71 -4.00 -2.69
N VAL A 24 -26.29 -2.84 -2.61
CA VAL A 24 -26.34 -1.84 -3.70
C VAL A 24 -25.96 -0.45 -3.17
N GLN A 25 -25.73 0.49 -4.05
CA GLN A 25 -25.61 1.90 -3.67
C GLN A 25 -26.92 2.65 -3.91
N LYS A 26 -27.42 3.36 -2.89
CA LYS A 26 -28.62 4.20 -2.96
C LYS A 26 -28.36 5.57 -2.33
N LYS A 27 -29.20 6.54 -2.67
CA LYS A 27 -29.18 7.86 -2.00
C LYS A 27 -29.22 7.66 -0.48
N TRP A 28 -28.39 8.40 0.24
CA TRP A 28 -28.41 8.40 1.70
C TRP A 28 -29.77 8.83 2.24
N VAL A 29 -30.27 8.08 3.21
CA VAL A 29 -31.49 8.37 3.96
C VAL A 29 -31.15 8.29 5.45
N ALA A 30 -31.37 9.38 6.17
CA ALA A 30 -31.09 9.44 7.60
C ALA A 30 -31.89 8.36 8.35
N ASN A 31 -31.21 7.66 9.28
CA ASN A 31 -31.77 6.59 10.13
C ASN A 31 -32.32 5.36 9.39
N SER A 32 -32.00 5.17 8.11
CA SER A 32 -32.32 3.93 7.40
C SER A 32 -31.49 2.77 7.91
N ASP A 33 -32.12 1.76 8.50
CA ASP A 33 -31.43 0.59 9.05
C ASP A 33 -30.63 -0.19 7.98
N THR A 34 -31.04 -0.10 6.70
CA THR A 34 -30.37 -0.75 5.57
C THR A 34 -29.08 -0.05 5.15
N GLN A 35 -28.83 1.17 5.61
CA GLN A 35 -27.65 1.99 5.30
C GLN A 35 -26.72 2.20 6.50
N LEU A 36 -27.10 1.68 7.66
CA LEU A 36 -26.31 1.76 8.87
C LEU A 36 -25.48 0.50 9.09
N TRP A 37 -24.18 0.68 9.17
CA TRP A 37 -23.20 -0.39 9.29
C TRP A 37 -22.33 -0.20 10.53
N LYS A 38 -21.96 -1.30 11.18
CA LYS A 38 -21.06 -1.33 12.33
C LYS A 38 -19.86 -2.23 12.02
N PHE A 39 -18.66 -1.74 12.30
CA PHE A 39 -17.45 -2.56 12.27
C PHE A 39 -17.32 -3.30 13.61
N VAL A 40 -17.26 -4.60 13.56
CA VAL A 40 -17.12 -5.47 14.72
C VAL A 40 -15.79 -6.20 14.60
N SER A 41 -14.86 -5.91 15.52
CA SER A 41 -13.51 -6.51 15.51
C SER A 41 -13.58 -8.03 15.70
N THR A 42 -12.68 -8.73 15.01
CA THR A 42 -12.44 -10.18 15.14
C THR A 42 -10.94 -10.41 15.22
N SER A 43 -10.50 -11.65 15.44
CA SER A 43 -9.05 -11.99 15.38
C SER A 43 -8.41 -11.82 14.00
N GLU A 44 -9.21 -11.76 12.93
CA GLU A 44 -8.76 -11.78 11.53
C GLU A 44 -9.34 -10.61 10.73
N GLY A 45 -9.56 -9.45 11.36
CA GLY A 45 -10.14 -8.27 10.71
C GLY A 45 -11.49 -7.89 11.31
N TYR A 46 -12.42 -7.43 10.48
CA TYR A 46 -13.71 -6.91 10.92
C TYR A 46 -14.87 -7.62 10.23
N TYR A 47 -15.95 -7.86 10.96
CA TYR A 47 -17.26 -7.95 10.33
C TYR A 47 -17.77 -6.55 10.03
N ILE A 48 -18.27 -6.34 8.81
CA ILE A 48 -19.07 -5.17 8.47
C ILE A 48 -20.53 -5.57 8.66
N ARG A 49 -21.08 -5.26 9.84
CA ARG A 49 -22.43 -5.69 10.24
C ARG A 49 -23.45 -4.62 9.91
N SER A 50 -24.47 -4.99 9.16
CA SER A 50 -25.65 -4.14 8.95
C SER A 50 -26.48 -4.03 10.22
N LYS A 51 -27.14 -2.88 10.41
CA LYS A 51 -28.15 -2.73 11.47
C LYS A 51 -29.35 -3.66 11.27
N THR A 52 -29.55 -4.20 10.08
CA THR A 52 -30.54 -5.24 9.80
C THR A 52 -30.21 -6.61 10.46
N GLY A 53 -28.95 -6.80 10.92
CA GLY A 53 -28.51 -7.97 11.69
C GLY A 53 -27.58 -8.92 10.97
N THR A 54 -27.44 -8.80 9.64
CA THR A 54 -26.54 -9.61 8.79
C THR A 54 -25.16 -8.96 8.65
N VAL A 55 -24.19 -9.68 8.11
CA VAL A 55 -22.84 -9.16 7.82
C VAL A 55 -22.58 -9.18 6.32
N LEU A 56 -21.71 -8.28 5.87
CA LEU A 56 -21.23 -8.24 4.49
C LEU A 56 -20.44 -9.52 4.21
N ASP A 57 -20.71 -10.14 3.07
CA ASP A 57 -20.24 -11.50 2.73
C ASP A 57 -19.93 -11.59 1.24
N ILE A 58 -18.87 -12.31 0.88
CA ILE A 58 -18.57 -12.65 -0.51
C ILE A 58 -19.39 -13.89 -0.88
N TRP A 59 -20.25 -13.76 -1.90
CA TRP A 59 -21.17 -14.81 -2.34
C TRP A 59 -20.48 -16.17 -2.50
N SER A 60 -20.98 -17.17 -1.79
CA SER A 60 -20.46 -18.54 -1.79
C SER A 60 -18.96 -18.67 -1.52
N ALA A 61 -18.32 -17.68 -0.89
CA ALA A 61 -16.88 -17.62 -0.64
C ALA A 61 -16.02 -17.84 -1.90
N VAL A 62 -16.52 -17.46 -3.06
CA VAL A 62 -15.82 -17.60 -4.35
C VAL A 62 -14.66 -16.61 -4.43
N TYR A 63 -13.47 -17.11 -4.67
CA TYR A 63 -12.26 -16.32 -4.84
C TYR A 63 -12.02 -16.04 -6.34
N ALA A 64 -12.87 -15.20 -6.92
CA ALA A 64 -12.77 -14.80 -8.32
C ALA A 64 -13.17 -13.32 -8.50
N PRO A 65 -12.59 -12.62 -9.48
CA PRO A 65 -13.05 -11.28 -9.85
C PRO A 65 -14.55 -11.27 -10.17
N TYR A 66 -15.21 -10.15 -9.90
CA TYR A 66 -16.65 -9.94 -10.15
C TYR A 66 -17.59 -10.80 -9.30
N THR A 67 -17.06 -11.49 -8.28
CA THR A 67 -17.94 -12.20 -7.33
C THR A 67 -18.81 -11.19 -6.59
N ASN A 68 -20.12 -11.47 -6.54
CA ASN A 68 -21.09 -10.59 -5.90
C ASN A 68 -20.83 -10.47 -4.39
N ILE A 69 -21.12 -9.28 -3.85
CA ILE A 69 -21.13 -9.01 -2.42
C ILE A 69 -22.58 -8.87 -1.98
N TRP A 70 -22.94 -9.60 -0.95
CA TRP A 70 -24.28 -9.61 -0.36
C TRP A 70 -24.23 -9.52 1.15
N THR A 71 -25.34 -9.66 1.83
CA THR A 71 -25.38 -9.83 3.28
C THR A 71 -25.79 -11.25 3.64
N TYR A 72 -25.11 -11.81 4.65
CA TYR A 72 -25.40 -13.17 5.12
C TYR A 72 -25.37 -13.24 6.67
N THR A 73 -25.86 -14.35 7.23
CA THR A 73 -25.72 -14.64 8.66
C THR A 73 -24.23 -14.78 8.99
N ALA A 74 -23.79 -14.18 10.10
CA ALA A 74 -22.41 -14.33 10.56
C ALA A 74 -22.11 -15.81 10.85
N ASN A 75 -21.13 -16.39 10.15
CA ASN A 75 -20.75 -17.81 10.21
C ASN A 75 -19.26 -18.04 10.50
N GLY A 76 -18.47 -16.97 10.69
CA GLY A 76 -17.05 -17.07 11.00
C GLY A 76 -16.12 -17.23 9.80
N SER A 77 -16.65 -17.42 8.57
CA SER A 77 -15.84 -17.63 7.38
C SER A 77 -14.98 -16.41 7.02
N LEU A 78 -13.88 -16.65 6.29
CA LEU A 78 -13.01 -15.58 5.75
C LEU A 78 -13.75 -14.71 4.72
N ALA A 79 -14.78 -15.23 4.05
CA ALA A 79 -15.63 -14.45 3.12
C ALA A 79 -16.36 -13.28 3.79
N GLN A 80 -16.40 -13.27 5.13
CA GLN A 80 -17.02 -12.22 5.97
C GLN A 80 -16.02 -11.37 6.72
N LYS A 81 -14.72 -11.60 6.52
CA LYS A 81 -13.64 -10.86 7.20
C LYS A 81 -13.09 -9.79 6.27
N TRP A 82 -13.11 -8.57 6.74
CA TRP A 82 -12.70 -7.38 6.00
C TRP A 82 -11.55 -6.69 6.72
N HIS A 83 -10.54 -6.28 5.99
CA HIS A 83 -9.51 -5.40 6.50
C HIS A 83 -9.88 -3.96 6.16
N LEU A 84 -9.69 -3.07 7.13
CA LEU A 84 -9.81 -1.64 6.93
C LEU A 84 -8.40 -1.08 6.78
N GLU A 85 -8.10 -0.61 5.60
CA GLU A 85 -6.86 0.11 5.34
C GLU A 85 -7.16 1.61 5.34
N LYS A 86 -6.37 2.38 6.07
CA LYS A 86 -6.44 3.82 5.97
C LYS A 86 -5.81 4.21 4.64
N GLU A 87 -6.59 4.81 3.77
CA GLU A 87 -6.03 5.47 2.61
C GLU A 87 -5.34 6.75 3.08
N TYR A 88 -4.09 6.90 2.67
CA TYR A 88 -3.33 8.13 2.89
C TYR A 88 -3.26 8.86 1.57
N ASP A 89 -3.58 10.14 1.60
CA ASP A 89 -3.47 10.98 0.42
C ASP A 89 -2.04 10.96 -0.09
N SER A 90 -1.88 10.60 -1.35
CA SER A 90 -0.59 10.74 -2.01
C SER A 90 -0.31 12.21 -2.27
N ILE A 91 0.94 12.60 -2.10
CA ILE A 91 1.39 13.94 -2.45
C ILE A 91 2.28 13.86 -3.69
N GLU A 92 2.24 14.92 -4.48
CA GLU A 92 3.13 15.02 -5.62
C GLU A 92 4.54 15.41 -5.14
N VAL A 93 5.54 14.75 -5.72
CA VAL A 93 6.94 15.12 -5.59
C VAL A 93 7.46 15.58 -6.95
N PRO A 94 8.34 16.59 -7.01
CA PRO A 94 8.97 16.99 -8.26
C PRO A 94 9.73 15.83 -8.90
N GLU A 95 9.67 15.74 -10.21
CA GLU A 95 10.56 14.84 -10.96
C GLU A 95 12.00 15.33 -10.85
N GLY A 96 12.95 14.43 -10.76
CA GLY A 96 14.35 14.78 -10.60
C GLY A 96 15.22 13.64 -10.09
N ILE A 97 16.48 13.95 -9.86
CA ILE A 97 17.46 13.00 -9.33
C ILE A 97 17.64 13.28 -7.83
N TYR A 98 17.52 12.22 -7.04
CA TYR A 98 17.54 12.31 -5.59
C TYR A 98 18.44 11.24 -4.97
N THR A 99 19.06 11.62 -3.87
CA THR A 99 19.51 10.68 -2.83
C THR A 99 18.35 10.45 -1.86
N ILE A 100 17.99 9.19 -1.63
CA ILE A 100 16.85 8.82 -0.76
C ILE A 100 17.38 8.41 0.61
N GLN A 101 17.39 9.35 1.56
CA GLN A 101 17.98 9.18 2.89
C GLN A 101 16.97 8.55 3.87
N THR A 102 17.40 7.53 4.63
CA THR A 102 16.55 6.97 5.69
C THR A 102 16.47 7.88 6.92
N ALA A 103 15.30 7.99 7.53
CA ALA A 103 15.14 8.74 8.79
C ALA A 103 15.77 8.05 10.01
N LEU A 104 16.24 6.81 9.87
CA LEU A 104 16.97 6.12 10.94
C LEU A 104 18.36 6.73 11.20
N SER A 105 18.98 7.33 10.18
CA SER A 105 20.31 7.94 10.30
C SER A 105 20.58 8.90 9.14
N SER A 106 21.01 10.10 9.44
CA SER A 106 21.41 11.11 8.45
C SER A 106 22.69 10.76 7.66
N SER A 107 23.37 9.68 8.02
CA SER A 107 24.57 9.18 7.31
C SER A 107 24.29 7.98 6.41
N LYS A 108 23.02 7.60 6.25
CA LYS A 108 22.61 6.41 5.48
C LYS A 108 21.57 6.77 4.42
N THR A 109 21.75 6.19 3.25
CA THR A 109 20.86 6.38 2.12
C THR A 109 20.56 5.05 1.44
N LEU A 110 19.51 5.02 0.63
CA LEU A 110 19.20 3.93 -0.27
C LEU A 110 20.38 3.71 -1.23
N ASP A 111 20.72 2.47 -1.51
CA ASP A 111 21.92 2.12 -2.27
C ASP A 111 21.72 0.79 -3.01
N ILE A 112 22.25 0.72 -4.23
CA ILE A 112 22.32 -0.54 -4.97
C ILE A 112 23.49 -1.38 -4.45
N ALA A 113 23.18 -2.48 -3.80
CA ALA A 113 24.15 -3.35 -3.17
C ALA A 113 25.31 -3.72 -4.10
N ASN A 114 26.54 -3.46 -3.64
CA ASN A 114 27.77 -3.74 -4.35
C ASN A 114 27.89 -3.09 -5.74
N GLY A 115 27.14 -2.03 -6.02
CA GLY A 115 27.13 -1.35 -7.31
C GLY A 115 26.68 -2.27 -8.46
N SER A 116 25.77 -3.19 -8.20
CA SER A 116 25.26 -4.13 -9.19
C SER A 116 24.53 -3.40 -10.32
N LYS A 117 24.77 -3.79 -11.58
CA LYS A 117 24.00 -3.35 -12.74
C LYS A 117 23.05 -4.41 -13.28
N ALA A 118 23.00 -5.58 -12.63
CA ALA A 118 22.15 -6.69 -13.05
C ALA A 118 20.73 -6.59 -12.50
N ASN A 119 19.77 -7.26 -13.15
CA ASN A 119 18.46 -7.53 -12.56
C ASN A 119 18.65 -8.30 -11.25
N PHE A 120 17.72 -8.11 -10.31
CA PHE A 120 17.76 -8.67 -8.96
C PHE A 120 18.89 -8.13 -8.07
N GLY A 121 19.59 -7.04 -8.50
CA GLY A 121 20.53 -6.33 -7.64
C GLY A 121 19.78 -5.83 -6.40
N ASN A 122 20.27 -6.25 -5.22
CA ASN A 122 19.59 -5.96 -3.97
C ASN A 122 19.63 -4.47 -3.62
N ILE A 123 18.60 -4.01 -2.90
CA ILE A 123 18.54 -2.66 -2.35
C ILE A 123 18.78 -2.75 -0.84
N TRP A 124 19.69 -1.93 -0.35
CA TRP A 124 19.98 -1.80 1.07
C TRP A 124 20.12 -0.33 1.47
N ILE A 125 20.32 -0.04 2.73
CA ILE A 125 20.86 1.25 3.16
C ILE A 125 22.36 1.15 3.36
N TYR A 126 23.09 2.17 2.92
CA TYR A 126 24.55 2.21 3.07
C TYR A 126 25.04 3.59 3.48
N ASN A 127 26.31 3.68 3.88
CA ASN A 127 26.95 4.97 4.16
C ASN A 127 26.89 5.85 2.93
N ILE A 128 26.60 7.13 3.10
CA ILE A 128 26.68 8.10 1.99
C ILE A 128 28.10 8.10 1.44
N ASN A 129 28.23 7.85 0.15
CA ASN A 129 29.52 7.79 -0.55
C ASN A 129 29.49 8.55 -1.90
N ASN A 130 28.35 9.20 -2.21
CA ASN A 130 28.16 10.04 -3.39
C ASN A 130 28.46 9.33 -4.72
N THR A 131 28.09 8.05 -4.84
CA THR A 131 28.19 7.27 -6.07
C THR A 131 26.83 7.17 -6.74
N GLU A 132 26.81 6.94 -8.07
CA GLU A 132 25.57 6.69 -8.84
C GLU A 132 24.70 5.56 -8.28
N ALA A 133 25.27 4.65 -7.47
CA ALA A 133 24.52 3.60 -6.78
C ALA A 133 23.52 4.16 -5.74
N GLN A 134 23.68 5.42 -5.35
CA GLN A 134 22.86 6.13 -4.39
C GLN A 134 21.99 7.23 -5.02
N GLU A 135 22.05 7.38 -6.33
CA GLU A 135 21.29 8.37 -7.07
C GLU A 135 20.13 7.68 -7.81
N PHE A 136 18.94 8.22 -7.57
CA PHE A 136 17.70 7.68 -8.14
C PHE A 136 16.91 8.78 -8.82
N GLU A 137 16.53 8.54 -10.05
CA GLU A 137 15.61 9.40 -10.80
C GLU A 137 14.18 9.04 -10.47
N ILE A 138 13.41 10.02 -10.01
CA ILE A 138 11.98 9.89 -9.73
C ILE A 138 11.23 10.49 -10.92
N GLU A 139 10.45 9.67 -11.61
CA GLU A 139 9.69 10.07 -12.80
C GLU A 139 8.23 9.63 -12.66
N LYS A 140 7.30 10.56 -12.93
CA LYS A 140 5.86 10.32 -12.89
C LYS A 140 5.43 9.42 -14.06
N VAL A 141 4.71 8.34 -13.75
CA VAL A 141 4.22 7.38 -14.74
C VAL A 141 2.73 7.56 -15.01
N SER A 142 1.96 7.81 -13.94
CA SER A 142 0.51 8.01 -13.99
C SER A 142 0.07 8.81 -12.77
N ASP A 143 -1.22 9.14 -12.67
CA ASP A 143 -1.76 9.91 -11.56
C ASP A 143 -1.38 9.29 -10.20
N GLY A 144 -0.58 10.03 -9.44
CA GLY A 144 -0.09 9.66 -8.12
C GLY A 144 0.95 8.55 -8.08
N TYR A 145 1.42 8.01 -9.23
CA TYR A 145 2.43 6.95 -9.26
C TYR A 145 3.68 7.33 -10.04
N TYR A 146 4.82 6.88 -9.51
CA TYR A 146 6.17 7.15 -9.99
C TYR A 146 6.94 5.85 -10.18
N LYS A 147 7.90 5.84 -11.10
CA LYS A 147 9.02 4.90 -11.08
C LYS A 147 10.20 5.56 -10.36
N ILE A 148 11.04 4.76 -9.73
CA ILE A 148 12.27 5.18 -9.06
C ILE A 148 13.40 4.42 -9.72
N GLU A 149 14.16 5.11 -10.58
CA GLU A 149 15.17 4.51 -11.46
C GLU A 149 16.58 4.80 -10.96
N SER A 150 17.42 3.77 -10.83
CA SER A 150 18.82 3.92 -10.46
C SER A 150 19.64 4.55 -11.59
N LYS A 151 20.37 5.61 -11.30
CA LYS A 151 21.30 6.26 -12.26
C LYS A 151 22.45 5.34 -12.65
N LEU A 152 22.87 4.45 -11.74
CA LEU A 152 23.95 3.48 -12.00
C LEU A 152 23.59 2.49 -13.11
N SER A 153 22.34 2.01 -13.14
CA SER A 153 21.97 0.81 -13.92
C SER A 153 20.86 1.03 -14.94
N GLY A 154 20.09 2.14 -14.83
CA GLY A 154 18.87 2.35 -15.60
C GLY A 154 17.75 1.35 -15.26
N LYS A 155 17.83 0.70 -14.09
CA LYS A 155 16.80 -0.20 -13.57
C LYS A 155 16.01 0.46 -12.47
N VAL A 156 14.78 0.00 -12.29
CA VAL A 156 13.87 0.59 -11.32
C VAL A 156 13.74 -0.25 -10.05
N LEU A 157 13.41 0.40 -8.95
CA LEU A 157 13.02 -0.29 -7.72
C LEU A 157 11.81 -1.17 -7.99
N ASP A 158 11.89 -2.43 -7.55
CA ASP A 158 10.92 -3.46 -7.84
C ASP A 158 10.68 -4.33 -6.60
N VAL A 159 9.41 -4.56 -6.27
CA VAL A 159 9.05 -5.47 -5.18
C VAL A 159 9.17 -6.92 -5.66
N ALA A 160 10.05 -7.67 -5.03
CA ALA A 160 10.35 -9.05 -5.40
C ALA A 160 9.10 -9.89 -5.64
N ASN A 161 9.02 -10.49 -6.84
CA ASN A 161 7.92 -11.35 -7.28
C ASN A 161 6.53 -10.69 -7.25
N GLY A 162 6.43 -9.36 -7.23
CA GLY A 162 5.16 -8.65 -7.10
C GLY A 162 4.40 -8.99 -5.82
N SER A 163 5.12 -9.31 -4.75
CA SER A 163 4.55 -9.75 -3.48
C SER A 163 3.81 -8.64 -2.76
N ARG A 164 2.61 -8.95 -2.24
CA ARG A 164 1.80 -8.08 -1.39
C ARG A 164 2.01 -8.34 0.11
N THR A 165 2.89 -9.28 0.45
CA THR A 165 3.15 -9.67 1.84
C THR A 165 4.23 -8.80 2.49
N ALA A 166 4.06 -8.52 3.77
CA ALA A 166 5.08 -7.84 4.58
C ALA A 166 6.38 -8.67 4.60
N GLY A 167 7.52 -7.98 4.52
CA GLY A 167 8.84 -8.61 4.46
C GLY A 167 9.29 -8.99 3.04
N ALA A 168 8.54 -8.61 2.00
CA ALA A 168 8.98 -8.82 0.64
C ALA A 168 10.24 -7.99 0.33
N ASN A 169 11.24 -8.62 -0.27
CA ASN A 169 12.46 -7.93 -0.65
C ASN A 169 12.23 -6.86 -1.70
N VAL A 170 13.07 -5.83 -1.71
CA VAL A 170 13.13 -4.85 -2.78
C VAL A 170 14.48 -5.03 -3.49
N TRP A 171 14.41 -5.12 -4.81
CA TRP A 171 15.57 -5.20 -5.68
C TRP A 171 15.44 -4.20 -6.84
N GLN A 172 16.42 -4.11 -7.67
CA GLN A 172 16.29 -3.43 -8.96
C GLN A 172 15.93 -4.42 -10.08
N TYR A 173 15.10 -3.99 -11.02
CA TYR A 173 14.73 -4.78 -12.20
C TYR A 173 14.52 -3.90 -13.42
N SER A 174 14.67 -4.46 -14.62
CA SER A 174 14.34 -3.75 -15.86
C SER A 174 12.89 -3.30 -15.85
N TRP A 175 12.64 -2.06 -16.26
CA TRP A 175 11.29 -1.52 -16.32
C TRP A 175 10.37 -2.39 -17.19
N ASN A 176 9.22 -2.78 -16.64
CA ASN A 176 8.20 -3.57 -17.32
C ASN A 176 6.77 -3.05 -17.09
N GLY A 177 6.62 -1.94 -16.34
CA GLY A 177 5.34 -1.29 -16.09
C GLY A 177 4.40 -2.03 -15.11
N SER A 178 4.88 -3.08 -14.42
CA SER A 178 4.07 -3.80 -13.45
C SER A 178 3.81 -3.00 -12.19
N ASP A 179 2.76 -3.35 -11.43
CA ASP A 179 2.45 -2.73 -10.14
C ASP A 179 3.58 -2.85 -9.10
N ALA A 180 4.49 -3.82 -9.27
CA ALA A 180 5.67 -4.00 -8.42
C ALA A 180 6.70 -2.86 -8.54
N GLN A 181 6.64 -2.09 -9.62
CA GLN A 181 7.58 -1.02 -9.96
C GLN A 181 6.98 0.37 -9.80
N LEU A 182 5.73 0.45 -9.33
CA LEU A 182 4.99 1.69 -9.16
C LEU A 182 4.93 2.08 -7.69
N TRP A 183 5.33 3.31 -7.42
CA TRP A 183 5.46 3.87 -6.08
C TRP A 183 4.71 5.19 -5.97
N ARG A 184 4.12 5.47 -4.82
CA ARG A 184 3.56 6.78 -4.49
C ARG A 184 4.17 7.33 -3.22
N PHE A 185 4.16 8.64 -3.08
CA PHE A 185 4.68 9.33 -1.91
C PHE A 185 3.54 9.78 -1.02
N VAL A 186 3.67 9.56 0.27
CA VAL A 186 2.70 9.96 1.29
C VAL A 186 3.44 10.84 2.31
N ASP A 187 2.85 11.95 2.71
CA ASP A 187 3.47 12.85 3.68
C ASP A 187 3.67 12.14 5.03
N ALA A 188 4.89 12.18 5.53
CA ALA A 188 5.27 11.65 6.84
C ALA A 188 5.55 12.76 7.87
N GLY A 189 5.31 14.03 7.47
CA GLY A 189 5.65 15.22 8.23
C GLY A 189 7.14 15.56 8.22
N ASP A 190 7.47 16.80 8.58
CA ASP A 190 8.85 17.30 8.69
C ASP A 190 9.69 17.12 7.41
N GLY A 191 9.06 17.26 6.24
CA GLY A 191 9.72 17.09 4.93
C GLY A 191 10.13 15.65 4.62
N LYS A 192 9.51 14.67 5.28
CA LYS A 192 9.73 13.24 5.05
C LYS A 192 8.55 12.60 4.34
N TYR A 193 8.80 11.45 3.75
CA TYR A 193 7.87 10.70 2.96
C TYR A 193 7.80 9.24 3.40
N TYR A 194 6.63 8.66 3.34
CA TYR A 194 6.48 7.22 3.17
C TYR A 194 6.44 6.92 1.68
N ILE A 195 7.20 5.94 1.23
CA ILE A 195 7.25 5.50 -0.17
C ILE A 195 6.42 4.22 -0.25
N GLN A 196 5.20 4.32 -0.77
CA GLN A 196 4.25 3.22 -0.79
C GLN A 196 4.21 2.56 -2.17
N SER A 197 4.38 1.24 -2.19
CA SER A 197 4.19 0.45 -3.40
C SER A 197 2.71 0.41 -3.80
N LYS A 198 2.43 0.39 -5.09
CA LYS A 198 1.08 0.14 -5.62
C LYS A 198 0.51 -1.22 -5.20
N LEU A 199 1.35 -2.11 -4.70
CA LEU A 199 0.94 -3.38 -4.10
C LEU A 199 0.36 -3.25 -2.68
N GLY A 200 0.43 -2.06 -2.05
CA GLY A 200 -0.18 -1.73 -0.76
C GLY A 200 0.79 -1.68 0.43
N THR A 201 1.99 -2.24 0.31
CA THR A 201 3.05 -2.16 1.34
C THR A 201 3.92 -0.92 1.18
N VAL A 202 4.73 -0.57 2.19
CA VAL A 202 5.62 0.59 2.16
C VAL A 202 7.09 0.19 2.26
N LEU A 203 7.95 1.00 1.67
CA LEU A 203 9.41 0.83 1.73
C LEU A 203 9.90 0.95 3.17
N ASP A 204 10.66 -0.04 3.63
CA ASP A 204 10.98 -0.25 5.04
C ASP A 204 12.41 -0.77 5.21
N VAL A 205 13.12 -0.25 6.19
CA VAL A 205 14.44 -0.77 6.56
C VAL A 205 14.26 -1.92 7.54
N THR A 206 14.71 -3.10 7.16
CA THR A 206 14.54 -4.34 7.93
C THR A 206 14.96 -4.18 9.38
N SER A 207 14.07 -4.56 10.31
CA SER A 207 14.28 -4.50 11.75
C SER A 207 14.64 -3.11 12.31
N ALA A 208 14.36 -2.04 11.56
CA ALA A 208 14.73 -0.66 11.89
C ALA A 208 16.23 -0.50 12.23
N SER A 209 17.09 -1.29 11.63
CA SER A 209 18.54 -1.24 11.86
C SER A 209 19.19 -0.17 10.99
N ALA A 210 19.92 0.77 11.61
CA ALA A 210 20.68 1.80 10.91
C ALA A 210 22.10 1.33 10.48
N ALA A 211 22.42 0.04 10.60
CA ALA A 211 23.71 -0.48 10.17
C ALA A 211 23.88 -0.42 8.65
N ALA A 212 25.07 -0.10 8.18
CA ALA A 212 25.39 -0.15 6.75
C ALA A 212 25.22 -1.59 6.22
N GLY A 213 24.58 -1.73 5.04
CA GLY A 213 24.25 -3.03 4.46
C GLY A 213 22.95 -3.64 4.99
N THR A 214 22.17 -2.90 5.81
CA THR A 214 20.84 -3.38 6.22
C THR A 214 19.89 -3.41 5.01
N ASN A 215 19.23 -4.53 4.84
CA ASN A 215 18.33 -4.78 3.73
C ASN A 215 17.12 -3.82 3.74
N VAL A 216 16.65 -3.46 2.55
CA VAL A 216 15.40 -2.75 2.35
C VAL A 216 14.35 -3.73 1.80
N GLN A 217 13.18 -3.68 2.39
CA GLN A 217 12.03 -4.53 2.11
C GLN A 217 10.79 -3.68 1.90
N THR A 218 9.67 -4.28 1.57
CA THR A 218 8.36 -3.68 1.79
C THR A 218 7.69 -4.30 3.01
N TYR A 219 7.01 -3.49 3.81
CA TYR A 219 6.35 -3.94 5.03
C TYR A 219 4.96 -3.32 5.19
N THR A 220 4.17 -3.88 6.12
CA THR A 220 2.88 -3.28 6.50
C THR A 220 3.09 -1.85 7.00
N PHE A 221 2.27 -0.93 6.56
CA PHE A 221 2.35 0.47 6.96
C PHE A 221 2.10 0.62 8.48
N ASN A 222 3.12 1.01 9.23
CA ASN A 222 3.09 1.15 10.69
C ASN A 222 3.61 2.51 11.19
N GLN A 223 3.97 3.42 10.26
CA GLN A 223 4.45 4.78 10.53
C GLN A 223 5.74 4.86 11.34
N SER A 224 6.49 3.77 11.47
CA SER A 224 7.77 3.74 12.16
C SER A 224 8.82 4.60 11.45
N THR A 225 9.90 4.93 12.17
CA THR A 225 11.04 5.66 11.59
C THR A 225 11.71 4.88 10.47
N ALA A 226 11.65 3.53 10.49
CA ALA A 226 12.19 2.66 9.44
C ALA A 226 11.50 2.85 8.08
N GLN A 227 10.30 3.43 8.06
CA GLN A 227 9.49 3.67 6.86
C GLN A 227 9.57 5.12 6.36
N LYS A 228 10.28 6.00 7.08
CA LYS A 228 10.37 7.41 6.72
C LYS A 228 11.65 7.71 5.93
N TRP A 229 11.48 8.45 4.86
CA TRP A 229 12.54 8.79 3.91
C TRP A 229 12.56 10.28 3.63
N THR A 230 13.74 10.82 3.41
CA THR A 230 13.95 12.22 2.96
C THR A 230 14.49 12.17 1.53
N LEU A 231 13.93 12.99 0.66
CA LEU A 231 14.43 13.17 -0.71
C LEU A 231 15.38 14.36 -0.71
N LEU A 232 16.63 14.14 -1.06
CA LEU A 232 17.65 15.16 -1.20
C LEU A 232 17.99 15.29 -2.68
N GLU A 233 17.63 16.40 -3.28
CA GLU A 233 17.91 16.69 -4.70
C GLU A 233 19.44 16.79 -4.89
N THR A 234 19.96 16.17 -5.96
CA THR A 234 21.40 16.10 -6.27
C THR A 234 21.76 16.99 -7.45
#